data_536b8e4444786f521078b5d659e6dd37
#
_entry.id   536b8e4444786f521078b5d659e6dd37
#
_cell.length_a   1.000
_cell.length_b   1.000
_cell.length_c   1.000
_cell.angle_alpha   90.00
_cell.angle_beta   90.00
_cell.angle_gamma   90.00
#
_symmetry.space_group_name_H-M   'P 1'
#
loop_
_entity.id
_entity.type
_entity.pdbx_description
1 polymer ?
#
loop_
_entity_poly.entity_id
_entity_poly.type
_entity_poly.pdbx_seq_one_letter_code
_entity_poly.pdbx_strand_id
1 'polypeptide(L)'
;MELAPPLMVGQVTYYIPHHAVHRPDDPPEKIRVVFNASQKSSSGVSLNELLLPGPKLQLDIWKVVTRFRSYKWVFTADIRQMFRQIQHPPEDRDLLRILWRFDTSQPVQEYRLCTVTYGTTSAPYLTCRVLQELALTSQASLSLASEILRDRTYVDDISGGGLSLEAELQSRDQLIKLLSQAQIELRKWASNHPQLLSEIPSEHLLPAMSSVYLENDEESQLKILGLCWNPSQDYFHFLICSVPSVQTKRQLASQIAKVFDPLGWLIPITVFARAIFRIVCQASFDWDDPLSSSIAKKWGQFAVSLPDLSKIRIPRFLSLPNPKCYLVGFADASERAYAAVVYLVSQSENTVISLVMSKARMAPYETGHAPSSGALCGPPTCPYDSQSQSAVPSDNHPKYPSLF
;
A
#
# COMPACT_ATOMS: atom_id res chain seq x y z
N MET A 1 19.66 17.03 -9.44
CA MET A 1 19.37 18.44 -9.79
C MET A 1 20.57 19.04 -10.51
N GLU A 2 20.32 20.04 -11.33
CA GLU A 2 21.32 20.80 -12.08
C GLU A 2 21.08 22.30 -11.89
N LEU A 3 22.10 23.14 -12.13
CA LEU A 3 21.93 24.58 -12.09
C LEU A 3 20.94 24.99 -13.20
N ALA A 4 19.98 25.81 -12.87
CA ALA A 4 18.99 26.23 -13.85
C ALA A 4 19.58 27.23 -14.84
N PRO A 5 19.34 27.08 -16.16
CA PRO A 5 19.74 28.09 -17.12
C PRO A 5 18.94 29.38 -16.91
N PRO A 6 19.47 30.54 -17.38
CA PRO A 6 18.71 31.79 -17.39
C PRO A 6 17.34 31.60 -18.08
N LEU A 7 16.34 32.27 -17.57
CA LEU A 7 15.00 32.23 -18.18
C LEU A 7 14.98 32.97 -19.51
N MET A 8 14.37 32.35 -20.50
CA MET A 8 14.06 33.02 -21.76
C MET A 8 12.71 33.75 -21.65
N VAL A 9 12.57 34.82 -22.42
CA VAL A 9 11.31 35.58 -22.45
C VAL A 9 10.16 34.68 -22.90
N GLY A 10 9.07 34.62 -22.09
CA GLY A 10 7.90 33.79 -22.35
C GLY A 10 8.02 32.34 -21.90
N GLN A 11 9.13 31.94 -21.30
CA GLN A 11 9.29 30.58 -20.77
C GLN A 11 8.38 30.35 -19.56
N VAL A 12 7.62 29.25 -19.61
CA VAL A 12 6.78 28.84 -18.48
C VAL A 12 7.64 28.13 -17.43
N THR A 13 7.58 28.62 -16.20
CA THR A 13 8.37 28.08 -15.09
C THR A 13 7.53 27.98 -13.81
N TYR A 14 7.94 27.07 -12.93
CA TYR A 14 7.35 26.97 -11.60
C TYR A 14 8.45 26.67 -10.57
N TYR A 15 8.43 27.40 -9.45
CA TYR A 15 9.34 27.19 -8.32
C TYR A 15 8.62 26.43 -7.23
N ILE A 16 9.05 25.19 -6.96
CA ILE A 16 8.43 24.31 -5.98
C ILE A 16 8.93 24.68 -4.58
N PRO A 17 8.04 25.15 -3.67
CA PRO A 17 8.41 25.29 -2.27
C PRO A 17 8.75 23.94 -1.67
N HIS A 18 9.77 23.91 -0.83
CA HIS A 18 10.20 22.68 -0.17
C HIS A 18 10.69 22.96 1.24
N HIS A 19 10.60 21.95 2.11
CA HIS A 19 11.08 22.04 3.49
C HIS A 19 11.54 20.68 3.99
N ALA A 20 12.34 20.71 5.04
CA ALA A 20 12.80 19.51 5.72
C ALA A 20 11.74 19.00 6.70
N VAL A 21 11.56 17.68 6.75
CA VAL A 21 10.72 17.00 7.75
C VAL A 21 11.55 15.93 8.45
N HIS A 22 11.52 15.96 9.78
CA HIS A 22 12.07 14.91 10.63
C HIS A 22 10.91 14.04 11.14
N ARG A 23 11.07 12.73 11.10
CA ARG A 23 10.14 11.83 11.80
C ARG A 23 10.71 11.48 13.18
N PRO A 24 9.87 11.36 14.22
CA PRO A 24 10.35 11.04 15.57
C PRO A 24 11.17 9.75 15.65
N ASP A 25 10.84 8.78 14.78
CA ASP A 25 11.45 7.44 14.75
C ASP A 25 12.68 7.35 13.82
N ASP A 26 13.00 8.41 13.06
CA ASP A 26 14.18 8.45 12.19
C ASP A 26 15.41 8.98 12.96
N PRO A 27 16.64 8.51 12.64
CA PRO A 27 17.87 9.09 13.17
C PRO A 27 17.93 10.60 12.91
N PRO A 28 18.53 11.41 13.82
CA PRO A 28 18.58 12.89 13.67
C PRO A 28 19.17 13.38 12.35
N GLU A 29 20.09 12.62 11.77
CA GLU A 29 20.76 12.94 10.52
C GLU A 29 19.86 12.69 9.27
N LYS A 30 18.77 11.95 9.44
CA LYS A 30 17.89 11.57 8.34
C LYS A 30 16.84 12.64 8.10
N ILE A 31 17.14 13.51 7.18
CA ILE A 31 16.24 14.56 6.71
C ILE A 31 15.43 14.06 5.52
N ARG A 32 14.12 14.30 5.55
CA ARG A 32 13.23 14.10 4.40
C ARG A 32 12.85 15.46 3.82
N VAL A 33 13.18 15.69 2.56
CA VAL A 33 12.71 16.89 1.86
C VAL A 33 11.28 16.64 1.38
N VAL A 34 10.39 17.58 1.61
CA VAL A 34 9.00 17.56 1.09
C VAL A 34 8.85 18.69 0.08
N PHE A 35 8.38 18.35 -1.12
CA PHE A 35 8.09 19.30 -2.19
C PHE A 35 6.58 19.59 -2.22
N ASN A 36 6.21 20.87 -2.21
CA ASN A 36 4.80 21.30 -2.21
C ASN A 36 4.40 21.86 -3.58
N ALA A 37 4.17 20.97 -4.55
CA ALA A 37 3.72 21.37 -5.88
C ALA A 37 2.24 21.85 -5.91
N SER A 38 1.52 21.76 -4.78
CA SER A 38 0.15 22.30 -4.62
C SER A 38 0.13 23.71 -4.07
N GLN A 39 1.27 24.32 -3.77
CA GLN A 39 1.34 25.72 -3.36
C GLN A 39 0.96 26.61 -4.53
N LYS A 40 0.02 27.53 -4.34
CA LYS A 40 -0.33 28.52 -5.37
C LYS A 40 0.79 29.54 -5.55
N SER A 41 1.11 29.81 -6.79
CA SER A 41 2.04 30.91 -7.17
C SER A 41 1.34 32.27 -7.11
N SER A 42 2.04 33.34 -7.44
CA SER A 42 1.47 34.69 -7.57
C SER A 42 0.36 34.80 -8.62
N SER A 43 0.30 33.85 -9.58
CA SER A 43 -0.81 33.77 -10.54
C SER A 43 -2.09 33.15 -9.95
N GLY A 44 -2.06 32.68 -8.70
CA GLY A 44 -3.18 31.99 -8.05
C GLY A 44 -3.33 30.53 -8.43
N VAL A 45 -2.43 29.97 -9.28
CA VAL A 45 -2.46 28.58 -9.76
C VAL A 45 -1.26 27.82 -9.22
N SER A 46 -1.44 26.54 -8.87
CA SER A 46 -0.38 25.63 -8.47
C SER A 46 0.04 24.71 -9.63
N LEU A 47 1.23 24.13 -9.55
CA LEU A 47 1.69 23.16 -10.53
C LEU A 47 0.75 21.94 -10.60
N ASN A 48 0.31 21.44 -9.45
CA ASN A 48 -0.58 20.27 -9.38
C ASN A 48 -1.98 20.50 -9.97
N GLU A 49 -2.45 21.76 -10.05
CA GLU A 49 -3.70 22.09 -10.74
C GLU A 49 -3.56 22.03 -12.28
N LEU A 50 -2.35 22.17 -12.80
CA LEU A 50 -2.04 22.12 -14.24
C LEU A 50 -1.61 20.72 -14.71
N LEU A 51 -1.01 19.91 -13.82
CA LEU A 51 -0.56 18.57 -14.16
C LEU A 51 -1.71 17.58 -14.20
N LEU A 52 -1.73 16.74 -15.20
CA LEU A 52 -2.65 15.61 -15.29
C LEU A 52 -2.16 14.46 -14.40
N PRO A 53 -3.02 13.90 -13.53
CA PRO A 53 -2.64 12.77 -12.66
C PRO A 53 -2.39 11.47 -13.44
N GLY A 54 -2.88 11.37 -14.68
CA GLY A 54 -2.92 10.12 -15.44
C GLY A 54 -3.95 9.11 -14.92
N PRO A 55 -4.23 8.05 -15.68
CA PRO A 55 -5.09 6.96 -15.23
C PRO A 55 -4.43 6.16 -14.10
N LYS A 56 -5.25 5.53 -13.25
CA LYS A 56 -4.76 4.65 -12.20
C LYS A 56 -4.13 3.38 -12.81
N LEU A 57 -2.82 3.28 -12.80
CA LEU A 57 -2.07 2.09 -13.23
C LEU A 57 -1.76 1.13 -12.10
N GLN A 58 -1.75 1.63 -10.88
CA GLN A 58 -1.41 0.88 -9.69
C GLN A 58 -2.46 -0.21 -9.41
N LEU A 59 -1.98 -1.41 -9.15
CA LEU A 59 -2.82 -2.52 -8.71
C LEU A 59 -3.48 -2.21 -7.36
N ASP A 60 -4.61 -2.85 -7.10
CA ASP A 60 -5.20 -2.81 -5.78
C ASP A 60 -4.37 -3.66 -4.80
N ILE A 61 -4.12 -3.12 -3.62
CA ILE A 61 -3.26 -3.76 -2.61
C ILE A 61 -3.74 -5.19 -2.24
N TRP A 62 -5.05 -5.40 -2.18
CA TRP A 62 -5.61 -6.71 -1.90
C TRP A 62 -5.26 -7.75 -2.96
N LYS A 63 -5.14 -7.37 -4.24
CA LYS A 63 -4.71 -8.25 -5.32
C LYS A 63 -3.26 -8.68 -5.13
N VAL A 64 -2.37 -7.73 -4.85
CA VAL A 64 -0.95 -8.01 -4.62
C VAL A 64 -0.75 -8.92 -3.42
N VAL A 65 -1.40 -8.60 -2.29
CA VAL A 65 -1.28 -9.43 -1.07
C VAL A 65 -1.89 -10.81 -1.27
N THR A 66 -3.02 -10.96 -1.97
CA THR A 66 -3.61 -12.27 -2.24
C THR A 66 -2.72 -13.11 -3.14
N ARG A 67 -2.10 -12.52 -4.18
CA ARG A 67 -1.10 -13.21 -5.00
C ARG A 67 0.12 -13.62 -4.19
N PHE A 68 0.63 -12.75 -3.33
CA PHE A 68 1.74 -13.06 -2.42
C PHE A 68 1.41 -14.25 -1.51
N ARG A 69 0.14 -14.41 -1.10
CA ARG A 69 -0.34 -15.55 -0.33
C ARG A 69 -0.50 -16.84 -1.12
N SER A 70 -0.53 -16.78 -2.45
CA SER A 70 -0.76 -17.95 -3.32
C SER A 70 0.52 -18.77 -3.55
N TYR A 71 1.69 -18.26 -3.20
CA TYR A 71 2.97 -18.89 -3.47
C TYR A 71 3.63 -19.42 -2.20
N LYS A 72 4.26 -20.59 -2.31
CA LYS A 72 4.96 -21.22 -1.18
C LYS A 72 6.25 -20.44 -0.85
N TRP A 73 7.08 -20.19 -1.84
CA TRP A 73 8.36 -19.50 -1.71
C TRP A 73 8.20 -18.06 -2.19
N VAL A 74 8.59 -17.12 -1.37
CA VAL A 74 8.38 -15.71 -1.67
C VAL A 74 9.58 -14.86 -1.27
N PHE A 75 9.76 -13.77 -1.99
CA PHE A 75 10.62 -12.67 -1.57
C PHE A 75 9.91 -11.32 -1.71
N THR A 76 10.44 -10.32 -1.03
CA THR A 76 10.07 -8.94 -1.21
C THR A 76 11.30 -8.07 -1.40
N ALA A 77 11.16 -6.99 -2.13
CA ALA A 77 12.20 -5.98 -2.31
C ALA A 77 11.55 -4.60 -2.53
N ASP A 78 12.31 -3.55 -2.28
CA ASP A 78 11.90 -2.15 -2.43
C ASP A 78 12.75 -1.49 -3.51
N ILE A 79 12.16 -0.73 -4.42
CA ILE A 79 12.90 0.05 -5.42
C ILE A 79 13.49 1.27 -4.71
N ARG A 80 14.82 1.31 -4.61
CA ARG A 80 15.54 2.38 -3.93
C ARG A 80 15.22 3.74 -4.57
N GLN A 81 14.65 4.65 -3.78
CA GLN A 81 14.38 6.03 -4.22
C GLN A 81 13.72 6.10 -5.61
N MET A 82 12.72 5.26 -5.88
CA MET A 82 12.12 5.01 -7.19
C MET A 82 11.94 6.27 -8.04
N PHE A 83 11.34 7.33 -7.48
CA PHE A 83 11.11 8.58 -8.20
C PHE A 83 12.41 9.23 -8.71
N ARG A 84 13.49 9.11 -7.96
CA ARG A 84 14.78 9.73 -8.30
C ARG A 84 15.60 8.96 -9.34
N GLN A 85 15.17 7.76 -9.71
CA GLN A 85 15.82 6.94 -10.73
C GLN A 85 15.22 7.17 -12.12
N ILE A 86 14.11 7.89 -12.22
CA ILE A 86 13.42 8.15 -13.48
C ILE A 86 13.65 9.61 -13.86
N GLN A 87 14.25 9.83 -15.03
CA GLN A 87 14.58 11.15 -15.52
C GLN A 87 13.38 11.85 -16.16
N HIS A 88 13.25 13.15 -15.94
CA HIS A 88 12.39 14.02 -16.74
C HIS A 88 13.11 14.48 -18.01
N PRO A 89 12.37 14.60 -19.12
CA PRO A 89 12.86 15.28 -20.32
C PRO A 89 13.37 16.68 -19.99
N PRO A 90 14.46 17.14 -20.63
CA PRO A 90 15.05 18.46 -20.34
C PRO A 90 14.06 19.63 -20.46
N GLU A 91 13.12 19.54 -21.41
CA GLU A 91 12.08 20.54 -21.67
C GLU A 91 11.09 20.72 -20.53
N ASP A 92 10.83 19.68 -19.72
CA ASP A 92 9.87 19.72 -18.61
C ASP A 92 10.52 20.19 -17.29
N ARG A 93 11.85 20.22 -17.21
CA ARG A 93 12.56 20.47 -15.94
C ARG A 93 12.37 21.89 -15.41
N ASP A 94 12.04 22.84 -16.28
CA ASP A 94 11.78 24.23 -15.85
C ASP A 94 10.48 24.41 -15.06
N LEU A 95 9.57 23.41 -15.12
CA LEU A 95 8.43 23.33 -14.23
C LEU A 95 8.76 22.79 -12.83
N LEU A 96 10.01 22.32 -12.64
CA LEU A 96 10.48 21.69 -11.40
C LEU A 96 11.68 22.47 -10.82
N ARG A 97 11.63 23.81 -10.89
CA ARG A 97 12.69 24.65 -10.29
C ARG A 97 12.56 24.73 -8.79
N ILE A 98 13.70 24.88 -8.12
CA ILE A 98 13.82 25.17 -6.68
C ILE A 98 14.82 26.27 -6.46
N LEU A 99 14.69 26.98 -5.35
CA LEU A 99 15.66 27.92 -4.85
C LEU A 99 16.49 27.25 -3.75
N TRP A 100 17.80 27.18 -3.90
CA TRP A 100 18.66 26.48 -2.96
C TRP A 100 20.03 27.17 -2.80
N ARG A 101 20.62 27.00 -1.64
CA ARG A 101 22.05 27.29 -1.38
C ARG A 101 22.63 26.19 -0.50
N PHE A 102 23.85 25.76 -0.77
CA PHE A 102 24.53 24.73 0.02
C PHE A 102 25.17 25.29 1.29
N ASP A 103 25.47 26.55 1.30
CA ASP A 103 26.04 27.27 2.44
C ASP A 103 25.28 28.58 2.66
N THR A 104 25.03 28.92 3.93
CA THR A 104 24.30 30.14 4.31
C THR A 104 25.06 31.44 3.93
N SER A 105 26.36 31.36 3.77
CA SER A 105 27.20 32.48 3.30
C SER A 105 27.10 32.73 1.79
N GLN A 106 26.60 31.76 1.01
CA GLN A 106 26.47 31.86 -0.44
C GLN A 106 25.12 32.45 -0.85
N PRO A 107 25.05 33.10 -2.02
CA PRO A 107 23.76 33.55 -2.57
C PRO A 107 22.86 32.35 -2.89
N VAL A 108 21.55 32.54 -2.78
CA VAL A 108 20.56 31.57 -3.23
C VAL A 108 20.65 31.45 -4.75
N GLN A 109 20.69 30.23 -5.25
CA GLN A 109 20.76 29.88 -6.66
C GLN A 109 19.49 29.11 -7.09
N GLU A 110 19.24 29.18 -8.38
CA GLU A 110 18.14 28.43 -9.01
C GLU A 110 18.64 27.07 -9.49
N TYR A 111 17.96 26.03 -9.07
CA TYR A 111 18.19 24.67 -9.55
C TYR A 111 16.91 24.12 -10.17
N ARG A 112 17.06 23.17 -11.10
CA ARG A 112 15.94 22.38 -11.60
C ARG A 112 16.15 20.91 -11.27
N LEU A 113 15.06 20.24 -10.87
CA LEU A 113 15.07 18.83 -10.56
C LEU A 113 15.05 18.05 -11.87
N CYS A 114 15.98 17.10 -12.02
CA CYS A 114 16.14 16.34 -13.27
C CYS A 114 15.32 15.05 -13.30
N THR A 115 14.78 14.63 -12.15
CA THR A 115 14.10 13.35 -11.99
C THR A 115 12.67 13.55 -11.54
N VAL A 116 11.85 12.52 -11.72
CA VAL A 116 10.46 12.54 -11.23
C VAL A 116 10.43 12.96 -9.76
N THR A 117 9.65 14.00 -9.49
CA THR A 117 9.61 14.64 -8.18
C THR A 117 8.36 14.23 -7.42
N TYR A 118 8.54 13.57 -6.28
CA TYR A 118 7.42 13.27 -5.38
C TYR A 118 6.78 14.57 -4.86
N GLY A 119 5.45 14.53 -4.67
CA GLY A 119 4.64 15.73 -4.40
C GLY A 119 4.00 16.33 -5.64
N THR A 120 4.43 15.96 -6.86
CA THR A 120 3.70 16.28 -8.09
C THR A 120 2.60 15.24 -8.35
N THR A 121 1.46 15.70 -8.87
CA THR A 121 0.28 14.87 -9.15
C THR A 121 0.55 13.75 -10.15
N SER A 122 1.44 14.00 -11.14
CA SER A 122 1.81 13.04 -12.19
C SER A 122 2.83 11.97 -11.74
N ALA A 123 3.56 12.19 -10.65
CA ALA A 123 4.67 11.31 -10.25
C ALA A 123 4.27 9.83 -10.08
N PRO A 124 3.17 9.47 -9.40
CA PRO A 124 2.77 8.07 -9.26
C PRO A 124 2.46 7.40 -10.60
N TYR A 125 1.82 8.12 -11.52
CA TYR A 125 1.54 7.60 -12.86
C TYR A 125 2.82 7.36 -13.65
N LEU A 126 3.72 8.34 -13.69
CA LEU A 126 4.98 8.26 -14.45
C LEU A 126 5.82 7.07 -14.00
N THR A 127 5.96 6.88 -12.68
CA THR A 127 6.74 5.76 -12.15
C THR A 127 6.12 4.40 -12.46
N CYS A 128 4.81 4.23 -12.26
CA CYS A 128 4.13 3.01 -12.62
C CYS A 128 4.18 2.73 -14.12
N ARG A 129 4.10 3.79 -14.97
CA ARG A 129 4.16 3.64 -16.44
C ARG A 129 5.55 3.17 -16.91
N VAL A 130 6.62 3.66 -16.29
CA VAL A 130 7.98 3.20 -16.59
C VAL A 130 8.15 1.71 -16.27
N LEU A 131 7.67 1.24 -15.10
CA LEU A 131 7.73 -0.18 -14.77
C LEU A 131 6.89 -1.05 -15.71
N GLN A 132 5.72 -0.57 -16.13
CA GLN A 132 4.90 -1.28 -17.12
C GLN A 132 5.58 -1.35 -18.48
N GLU A 133 6.25 -0.26 -18.91
CA GLU A 133 6.99 -0.26 -20.16
C GLU A 133 8.17 -1.24 -20.13
N LEU A 134 8.93 -1.27 -19.03
CA LEU A 134 9.97 -2.26 -18.82
C LEU A 134 9.42 -3.70 -18.88
N ALA A 135 8.28 -3.95 -18.27
CA ALA A 135 7.62 -5.26 -18.33
C ALA A 135 7.21 -5.63 -19.76
N LEU A 136 6.63 -4.70 -20.51
CA LEU A 136 6.18 -4.93 -21.89
C LEU A 136 7.34 -5.21 -22.85
N THR A 137 8.39 -4.38 -22.81
CA THR A 137 9.54 -4.47 -23.70
C THR A 137 10.42 -5.70 -23.42
N SER A 138 10.43 -6.19 -22.18
CA SER A 138 11.24 -7.35 -21.76
C SER A 138 10.47 -8.66 -21.69
N GLN A 139 9.20 -8.69 -22.06
CA GLN A 139 8.33 -9.87 -21.96
C GLN A 139 8.89 -11.09 -22.69
N ALA A 140 9.50 -10.91 -23.85
CA ALA A 140 10.03 -12.00 -24.67
C ALA A 140 11.34 -12.59 -24.11
N SER A 141 12.16 -11.78 -23.42
CA SER A 141 13.49 -12.17 -22.94
C SER A 141 13.55 -12.49 -21.45
N LEU A 142 12.73 -11.81 -20.63
CA LEU A 142 12.71 -11.90 -19.16
C LEU A 142 11.26 -12.01 -18.66
N SER A 143 10.55 -13.05 -19.13
CA SER A 143 9.10 -13.21 -18.91
C SER A 143 8.68 -13.25 -17.45
N LEU A 144 9.48 -13.90 -16.58
CA LEU A 144 9.19 -14.00 -15.15
C LEU A 144 9.31 -12.64 -14.46
N ALA A 145 10.35 -11.88 -14.77
CA ALA A 145 10.51 -10.51 -14.28
C ALA A 145 9.38 -9.59 -14.76
N SER A 146 9.00 -9.70 -16.04
CA SER A 146 7.90 -8.94 -16.63
C SER A 146 6.57 -9.21 -15.92
N GLU A 147 6.29 -10.47 -15.58
CA GLU A 147 5.11 -10.84 -14.80
C GLU A 147 5.13 -10.20 -13.40
N ILE A 148 6.28 -10.22 -12.70
CA ILE A 148 6.42 -9.61 -11.37
C ILE A 148 6.15 -8.11 -11.46
N LEU A 149 6.75 -7.39 -12.40
CA LEU A 149 6.54 -5.94 -12.54
C LEU A 149 5.10 -5.58 -12.87
N ARG A 150 4.42 -6.37 -13.71
CA ARG A 150 3.04 -6.13 -14.14
C ARG A 150 2.02 -6.47 -13.06
N ASP A 151 2.21 -7.60 -12.36
CA ASP A 151 1.14 -8.24 -11.60
C ASP A 151 1.38 -8.29 -10.09
N ARG A 152 2.61 -8.01 -9.62
CA ARG A 152 3.04 -8.25 -8.24
C ARG A 152 3.78 -7.06 -7.63
N THR A 153 3.77 -5.91 -8.31
CA THR A 153 4.42 -4.67 -7.85
C THR A 153 3.37 -3.65 -7.43
N TYR A 154 3.60 -3.04 -6.29
CA TYR A 154 2.77 -1.96 -5.76
C TYR A 154 3.64 -0.73 -5.54
N VAL A 155 3.63 0.18 -6.50
CA VAL A 155 4.52 1.37 -6.56
C VAL A 155 5.98 0.94 -6.51
N ASP A 156 6.65 1.08 -5.37
CA ASP A 156 8.05 0.72 -5.13
C ASP A 156 8.22 -0.65 -4.42
N ASP A 157 7.15 -1.20 -3.86
CA ASP A 157 7.17 -2.51 -3.21
C ASP A 157 6.98 -3.64 -4.23
N ILE A 158 7.96 -4.51 -4.36
CA ILE A 158 7.92 -5.70 -5.22
C ILE A 158 7.73 -6.95 -4.37
N SER A 159 6.86 -7.85 -4.83
CA SER A 159 6.65 -9.15 -4.20
C SER A 159 6.79 -10.27 -5.23
N GLY A 160 7.86 -11.06 -5.13
CA GLY A 160 8.03 -12.31 -5.89
C GLY A 160 7.31 -13.47 -5.23
N GLY A 161 7.11 -14.55 -5.98
CA GLY A 161 6.55 -15.78 -5.45
C GLY A 161 6.48 -16.91 -6.46
N GLY A 162 6.79 -18.14 -5.99
CA GLY A 162 6.76 -19.35 -6.78
C GLY A 162 6.33 -20.57 -5.97
N LEU A 163 5.88 -21.62 -6.68
CA LEU A 163 5.51 -22.89 -6.06
C LEU A 163 6.73 -23.80 -5.90
N SER A 164 7.76 -23.67 -6.75
CA SER A 164 9.06 -24.32 -6.58
C SER A 164 10.14 -23.28 -6.27
N LEU A 165 11.14 -23.69 -5.51
CA LEU A 165 12.25 -22.82 -5.13
C LEU A 165 13.12 -22.45 -6.34
N GLU A 166 13.34 -23.38 -7.24
CA GLU A 166 14.14 -23.18 -8.46
C GLU A 166 13.50 -22.15 -9.39
N ALA A 167 12.18 -22.24 -9.58
CA ALA A 167 11.44 -21.27 -10.39
C ALA A 167 11.51 -19.86 -9.77
N GLU A 168 11.47 -19.77 -8.44
CA GLU A 168 11.52 -18.49 -7.75
C GLU A 168 12.93 -17.87 -7.75
N LEU A 169 13.98 -18.69 -7.67
CA LEU A 169 15.35 -18.22 -7.88
C LEU A 169 15.53 -17.64 -9.29
N GLN A 170 15.01 -18.31 -10.32
CA GLN A 170 15.02 -17.79 -11.68
C GLN A 170 14.23 -16.46 -11.82
N SER A 171 13.10 -16.37 -11.16
CA SER A 171 12.28 -15.15 -11.15
C SER A 171 13.02 -13.97 -10.52
N ARG A 172 13.69 -14.21 -9.38
CA ARG A 172 14.54 -13.23 -8.69
C ARG A 172 15.67 -12.74 -9.59
N ASP A 173 16.39 -13.68 -10.21
CA ASP A 173 17.57 -13.37 -11.03
C ASP A 173 17.17 -12.59 -12.31
N GLN A 174 16.07 -12.99 -12.93
CA GLN A 174 15.53 -12.22 -14.06
C GLN A 174 15.12 -10.81 -13.63
N LEU A 175 14.50 -10.65 -12.46
CA LEU A 175 14.09 -9.34 -11.95
C LEU A 175 15.28 -8.43 -11.69
N ILE A 176 16.33 -8.95 -11.02
CA ILE A 176 17.58 -8.22 -10.77
C ILE A 176 18.21 -7.80 -12.10
N LYS A 177 18.29 -8.71 -13.06
CA LYS A 177 18.84 -8.45 -14.39
C LYS A 177 18.06 -7.36 -15.11
N LEU A 178 16.74 -7.45 -15.15
CA LEU A 178 15.87 -6.48 -15.83
C LEU A 178 16.04 -5.08 -15.25
N LEU A 179 15.94 -4.95 -13.93
CA LEU A 179 16.00 -3.65 -13.27
C LEU A 179 17.42 -3.06 -13.29
N SER A 180 18.47 -3.88 -13.19
CA SER A 180 19.85 -3.40 -13.32
C SER A 180 20.15 -2.83 -14.72
N GLN A 181 19.59 -3.45 -15.79
CA GLN A 181 19.68 -2.91 -17.16
C GLN A 181 19.03 -1.53 -17.29
N ALA A 182 17.99 -1.28 -16.52
CA ALA A 182 17.31 0.01 -16.42
C ALA A 182 17.95 0.96 -15.38
N GLN A 183 19.08 0.58 -14.77
CA GLN A 183 19.77 1.31 -13.70
C GLN A 183 18.89 1.51 -12.45
N ILE A 184 17.91 0.62 -12.23
CA ILE A 184 17.03 0.61 -11.07
C ILE A 184 17.57 -0.38 -10.04
N GLU A 185 17.81 0.10 -8.84
CA GLU A 185 18.39 -0.68 -7.74
C GLU A 185 17.31 -1.18 -6.78
N LEU A 186 17.41 -2.48 -6.42
CA LEU A 186 16.55 -3.10 -5.40
C LEU A 186 17.25 -3.17 -4.04
N ARG A 187 16.50 -2.89 -2.99
CA ARG A 187 16.95 -2.89 -1.59
C ARG A 187 15.92 -3.54 -0.67
N LYS A 188 16.27 -3.67 0.60
CA LYS A 188 15.40 -4.19 1.66
C LYS A 188 14.82 -5.57 1.33
N TRP A 189 15.65 -6.43 0.77
CA TRP A 189 15.27 -7.80 0.46
C TRP A 189 14.89 -8.59 1.71
N ALA A 190 13.78 -9.30 1.63
CA ALA A 190 13.35 -10.27 2.63
C ALA A 190 12.69 -11.47 1.96
N SER A 191 12.77 -12.65 2.60
CA SER A 191 12.23 -13.89 2.07
C SER A 191 11.91 -14.87 3.20
N ASN A 192 10.95 -15.79 2.95
CA ASN A 192 10.70 -16.94 3.81
C ASN A 192 11.65 -18.12 3.56
N HIS A 193 12.63 -17.97 2.66
CA HIS A 193 13.63 -19.02 2.39
C HIS A 193 15.04 -18.43 2.23
N PRO A 194 16.05 -18.95 2.97
CA PRO A 194 17.42 -18.39 2.97
C PRO A 194 18.08 -18.35 1.60
N GLN A 195 17.88 -19.38 0.76
CA GLN A 195 18.50 -19.46 -0.56
C GLN A 195 18.06 -18.34 -1.50
N LEU A 196 16.86 -17.76 -1.30
CA LEU A 196 16.42 -16.61 -2.09
C LEU A 196 17.21 -15.34 -1.77
N LEU A 197 17.91 -15.30 -0.65
CA LEU A 197 18.73 -14.17 -0.20
C LEU A 197 20.24 -14.43 -0.32
N SER A 198 20.68 -15.65 -0.60
CA SER A 198 22.11 -16.07 -0.49
C SER A 198 23.05 -15.26 -1.39
N GLU A 199 22.59 -14.80 -2.56
CA GLU A 199 23.38 -14.03 -3.52
C GLU A 199 23.12 -12.52 -3.45
N ILE A 200 22.24 -12.09 -2.53
CA ILE A 200 21.93 -10.68 -2.34
C ILE A 200 22.97 -10.08 -1.40
N PRO A 201 23.62 -8.95 -1.77
CA PRO A 201 24.55 -8.24 -0.89
C PRO A 201 23.90 -7.90 0.46
N SER A 202 24.66 -8.09 1.55
CA SER A 202 24.14 -7.89 2.92
C SER A 202 23.59 -6.49 3.16
N GLU A 203 24.17 -5.46 2.54
CA GLU A 203 23.71 -4.08 2.60
C GLU A 203 22.39 -3.85 1.84
N HIS A 204 21.97 -4.78 1.00
CA HIS A 204 20.68 -4.77 0.31
C HIS A 204 19.59 -5.52 1.06
N LEU A 205 19.98 -6.34 2.05
CA LEU A 205 18.99 -7.02 2.89
C LEU A 205 18.26 -6.04 3.81
N LEU A 206 17.08 -6.42 4.20
CA LEU A 206 16.41 -5.73 5.30
C LEU A 206 17.22 -5.97 6.60
N PRO A 207 17.44 -4.95 7.47
CA PRO A 207 18.22 -5.14 8.70
C PRO A 207 17.75 -6.30 9.57
N ALA A 208 16.44 -6.51 9.67
CA ALA A 208 15.86 -7.65 10.38
C ALA A 208 16.24 -9.03 9.76
N MET A 209 16.61 -9.09 8.48
CA MET A 209 17.01 -10.33 7.83
C MET A 209 18.50 -10.62 7.98
N SER A 210 19.34 -9.63 8.18
CA SER A 210 20.78 -9.84 8.46
C SER A 210 21.04 -10.38 9.86
N SER A 211 20.12 -10.19 10.79
CA SER A 211 20.19 -10.73 12.17
C SER A 211 19.42 -12.05 12.37
N VAL A 212 18.58 -12.46 11.45
CA VAL A 212 17.63 -13.60 11.56
C VAL A 212 18.30 -14.98 11.51
N TYR A 213 19.56 -15.07 11.17
CA TYR A 213 20.30 -16.33 11.30
C TYR A 213 20.72 -16.64 12.76
N LEU A 214 20.36 -15.80 13.70
CA LEU A 214 20.45 -16.06 15.13
C LEU A 214 19.05 -16.46 15.64
N GLU A 215 18.89 -17.75 15.90
CA GLU A 215 17.71 -18.37 16.51
C GLU A 215 17.21 -17.56 17.72
N ASN A 216 16.02 -17.02 17.70
CA ASN A 216 15.25 -16.47 18.84
C ASN A 216 14.84 -14.98 18.82
N ASP A 217 14.63 -14.32 17.69
CA ASP A 217 14.06 -12.97 17.76
C ASP A 217 12.59 -12.94 17.31
N GLU A 218 11.68 -12.82 18.28
CA GLU A 218 10.28 -12.44 18.06
C GLU A 218 10.14 -11.02 17.44
N GLU A 219 11.23 -10.28 17.27
CA GLU A 219 11.27 -8.88 16.84
C GLU A 219 11.55 -8.62 15.36
N SER A 220 11.77 -9.64 14.53
CA SER A 220 11.96 -9.43 13.08
C SER A 220 10.64 -9.08 12.38
N GLN A 221 10.17 -7.86 12.60
CA GLN A 221 8.90 -7.36 12.08
C GLN A 221 9.12 -6.63 10.76
N LEU A 222 8.74 -7.26 9.68
CA LEU A 222 8.75 -6.66 8.36
C LEU A 222 7.37 -6.11 8.01
N LYS A 223 7.28 -4.84 7.62
CA LYS A 223 6.06 -4.29 7.03
C LYS A 223 6.09 -4.46 5.52
N ILE A 224 5.15 -5.24 4.99
CA ILE A 224 4.89 -5.40 3.57
C ILE A 224 3.56 -4.74 3.26
N LEU A 225 3.56 -3.72 2.41
CA LEU A 225 2.33 -3.03 2.03
C LEU A 225 1.49 -2.59 3.25
N GLY A 226 2.15 -2.26 4.37
CA GLY A 226 1.49 -1.86 5.62
C GLY A 226 1.06 -3.00 6.53
N LEU A 227 1.16 -4.26 6.10
CA LEU A 227 0.94 -5.46 6.94
C LEU A 227 2.24 -5.91 7.57
N CYS A 228 2.19 -6.38 8.81
CA CYS A 228 3.33 -6.99 9.47
C CYS A 228 3.42 -8.46 9.07
N TRP A 229 4.56 -8.88 8.53
CA TRP A 229 4.88 -10.26 8.15
C TRP A 229 6.09 -10.75 8.92
N ASN A 230 6.01 -11.95 9.44
CA ASN A 230 7.14 -12.68 9.97
C ASN A 230 7.62 -13.70 8.90
N PRO A 231 8.75 -13.46 8.24
CA PRO A 231 9.21 -14.33 7.16
C PRO A 231 9.68 -15.70 7.67
N SER A 232 10.25 -15.79 8.87
CA SER A 232 10.77 -17.06 9.42
C SER A 232 9.67 -18.06 9.75
N GLN A 233 8.55 -17.59 10.29
CA GLN A 233 7.39 -18.42 10.64
C GLN A 233 6.24 -18.31 9.62
N ASP A 234 6.40 -17.46 8.61
CA ASP A 234 5.54 -17.26 7.46
C ASP A 234 4.06 -16.94 7.78
N TYR A 235 3.84 -15.99 8.70
CA TYR A 235 2.51 -15.49 9.04
C TYR A 235 2.44 -13.95 9.04
N PHE A 236 1.24 -13.42 8.82
CA PHE A 236 0.92 -12.01 9.08
C PHE A 236 0.43 -11.84 10.52
N HIS A 237 0.75 -10.70 11.10
CA HIS A 237 0.29 -10.31 12.43
C HIS A 237 -0.04 -8.82 12.49
N PHE A 238 -0.58 -8.37 13.61
CA PHE A 238 -1.02 -6.99 13.79
C PHE A 238 -0.26 -6.35 14.93
N LEU A 239 0.29 -5.16 14.69
CA LEU A 239 0.94 -4.34 15.71
C LEU A 239 -0.02 -3.23 16.10
N ILE A 240 -0.58 -3.33 17.27
CA ILE A 240 -1.39 -2.28 17.86
C ILE A 240 -0.72 -1.85 19.15
N CYS A 241 -0.04 -0.71 19.08
CA CYS A 241 0.48 -0.04 20.28
C CYS A 241 -0.67 0.39 21.18
N SER A 242 -0.36 0.70 22.43
CA SER A 242 -1.33 1.24 23.39
C SER A 242 -2.14 2.37 22.75
N VAL A 243 -3.46 2.29 22.87
CA VAL A 243 -4.38 3.29 22.32
C VAL A 243 -4.56 4.38 23.37
N PRO A 244 -4.13 5.63 23.09
CA PRO A 244 -4.33 6.74 24.04
C PRO A 244 -5.82 7.01 24.23
N SER A 245 -6.16 7.68 25.34
CA SER A 245 -7.52 8.16 25.58
C SER A 245 -7.95 9.10 24.45
N VAL A 246 -9.17 8.90 23.97
CA VAL A 246 -9.75 9.70 22.88
C VAL A 246 -10.76 10.67 23.46
N GLN A 247 -10.58 11.94 23.18
CA GLN A 247 -11.43 13.03 23.71
C GLN A 247 -12.22 13.73 22.61
N THR A 248 -11.77 13.67 21.34
CA THR A 248 -12.41 14.37 20.22
C THR A 248 -12.71 13.45 19.06
N LYS A 249 -13.64 13.87 18.18
CA LYS A 249 -13.97 13.16 16.93
C LYS A 249 -12.74 12.95 16.05
N ARG A 250 -11.85 13.95 15.96
CA ARG A 250 -10.60 13.86 15.18
C ARG A 250 -9.67 12.77 15.73
N GLN A 251 -9.51 12.73 17.04
CA GLN A 251 -8.69 11.69 17.68
C GLN A 251 -9.28 10.30 17.48
N LEU A 252 -10.61 10.16 17.60
CA LEU A 252 -11.30 8.88 17.36
C LEU A 252 -11.09 8.40 15.93
N ALA A 253 -11.29 9.26 14.93
CA ALA A 253 -11.03 8.93 13.52
C ALA A 253 -9.58 8.50 13.29
N SER A 254 -8.63 9.23 13.88
CA SER A 254 -7.20 8.92 13.79
C SER A 254 -6.87 7.54 14.37
N GLN A 255 -7.45 7.16 15.51
CA GLN A 255 -7.19 5.84 16.11
C GLN A 255 -7.79 4.71 15.27
N ILE A 256 -9.00 4.89 14.74
CA ILE A 256 -9.64 3.91 13.85
C ILE A 256 -8.81 3.70 12.58
N ALA A 257 -8.28 4.78 12.00
CA ALA A 257 -7.46 4.73 10.79
C ALA A 257 -6.11 4.00 10.99
N LYS A 258 -5.62 3.86 12.22
CA LYS A 258 -4.39 3.11 12.51
C LYS A 258 -4.55 1.60 12.35
N VAL A 259 -5.78 1.08 12.42
CA VAL A 259 -6.04 -0.34 12.19
C VAL A 259 -6.06 -0.58 10.68
N PHE A 260 -4.90 -0.90 10.13
CA PHE A 260 -4.75 -1.18 8.71
C PHE A 260 -5.07 -2.64 8.40
N ASP A 261 -6.16 -2.87 7.68
CA ASP A 261 -6.69 -4.20 7.37
C ASP A 261 -7.20 -4.28 5.92
N PRO A 262 -6.29 -4.36 4.94
CA PRO A 262 -6.65 -4.30 3.52
C PRO A 262 -7.40 -5.55 3.03
N LEU A 263 -7.25 -6.69 3.70
CA LEU A 263 -7.94 -7.93 3.37
C LEU A 263 -9.17 -8.21 4.26
N GLY A 264 -9.45 -7.35 5.23
CA GLY A 264 -10.64 -7.47 6.07
C GLY A 264 -10.56 -8.59 7.12
N TRP A 265 -9.37 -9.00 7.54
CA TRP A 265 -9.21 -10.04 8.56
C TRP A 265 -9.69 -9.62 9.95
N LEU A 266 -9.72 -8.29 10.19
CA LEU A 266 -10.18 -7.69 11.43
C LEU A 266 -11.57 -7.04 11.31
N ILE A 267 -12.39 -7.47 10.36
CA ILE A 267 -13.74 -6.87 10.12
C ILE A 267 -14.59 -6.75 11.39
N PRO A 268 -14.71 -7.75 12.28
CA PRO A 268 -15.50 -7.58 13.49
C PRO A 268 -15.06 -6.38 14.34
N ILE A 269 -13.76 -6.16 14.41
CA ILE A 269 -13.13 -5.07 15.17
C ILE A 269 -13.35 -3.73 14.45
N THR A 270 -13.06 -3.68 13.15
CA THR A 270 -13.16 -2.44 12.37
C THR A 270 -14.62 -1.98 12.19
N VAL A 271 -15.56 -2.90 12.08
CA VAL A 271 -17.00 -2.58 12.03
C VAL A 271 -17.47 -2.02 13.36
N PHE A 272 -17.04 -2.59 14.49
CA PHE A 272 -17.40 -2.08 15.81
C PHE A 272 -16.86 -0.66 16.03
N ALA A 273 -15.60 -0.42 15.68
CA ALA A 273 -14.98 0.91 15.74
C ALA A 273 -15.73 1.93 14.86
N ARG A 274 -16.07 1.55 13.63
CA ARG A 274 -16.88 2.38 12.72
C ARG A 274 -18.29 2.63 13.25
N ALA A 275 -18.90 1.67 13.95
CA ALA A 275 -20.21 1.86 14.59
C ALA A 275 -20.15 2.92 15.69
N ILE A 276 -19.09 2.95 16.52
CA ILE A 276 -18.87 4.02 17.49
C ILE A 276 -18.70 5.36 16.78
N PHE A 277 -17.88 5.41 15.73
CA PHE A 277 -17.66 6.65 14.96
C PHE A 277 -18.95 7.17 14.30
N ARG A 278 -19.80 6.26 13.82
CA ARG A 278 -21.12 6.60 13.28
C ARG A 278 -21.99 7.32 14.30
N ILE A 279 -22.01 6.87 15.56
CA ILE A 279 -22.74 7.54 16.65
C ILE A 279 -22.24 8.98 16.83
N VAL A 280 -20.91 9.19 16.79
CA VAL A 280 -20.30 10.52 16.90
C VAL A 280 -20.70 11.40 15.73
N CYS A 281 -20.73 10.87 14.50
CA CYS A 281 -21.16 11.61 13.33
C CYS A 281 -22.65 12.01 13.39
N GLN A 282 -23.50 11.16 13.94
CA GLN A 282 -24.94 11.43 14.12
C GLN A 282 -25.22 12.49 15.19
N ALA A 283 -24.36 12.59 16.21
CA ALA A 283 -24.51 13.54 17.29
C ALA A 283 -24.05 14.98 16.92
N SER A 284 -23.70 15.22 15.65
CA SER A 284 -23.32 16.56 15.12
C SER A 284 -22.15 17.23 15.85
N PHE A 285 -21.23 16.46 16.43
CA PHE A 285 -19.99 17.00 17.00
C PHE A 285 -19.10 17.58 15.89
N ASP A 286 -18.51 18.73 16.14
CA ASP A 286 -17.40 19.24 15.34
C ASP A 286 -16.12 18.40 15.57
N TRP A 287 -15.12 18.60 14.71
CA TRP A 287 -13.92 17.73 14.72
C TRP A 287 -13.14 17.77 16.04
N ASP A 288 -13.13 18.90 16.71
CA ASP A 288 -12.34 19.16 17.92
C ASP A 288 -13.19 19.30 19.19
N ASP A 289 -14.52 19.12 19.05
CA ASP A 289 -15.42 19.10 20.19
C ASP A 289 -15.16 17.91 21.12
N PRO A 290 -15.30 18.11 22.44
CA PRO A 290 -15.17 17.02 23.40
C PRO A 290 -16.32 16.01 23.23
N LEU A 291 -15.94 14.72 23.12
CA LEU A 291 -16.91 13.62 23.07
C LEU A 291 -17.69 13.52 24.38
N SER A 292 -18.95 13.10 24.28
CA SER A 292 -19.73 12.80 25.48
C SER A 292 -19.03 11.69 26.30
N SER A 293 -19.17 11.74 27.62
CA SER A 293 -18.60 10.75 28.55
C SER A 293 -19.03 9.32 28.24
N SER A 294 -20.24 9.13 27.72
CA SER A 294 -20.77 7.80 27.31
C SER A 294 -20.03 7.25 26.09
N ILE A 295 -19.72 8.08 25.10
CA ILE A 295 -18.96 7.69 23.90
C ILE A 295 -17.50 7.42 24.26
N ALA A 296 -16.88 8.31 25.04
CA ALA A 296 -15.51 8.14 25.52
C ALA A 296 -15.36 6.84 26.33
N LYS A 297 -16.32 6.51 27.19
CA LYS A 297 -16.34 5.25 27.96
C LYS A 297 -16.47 4.03 27.03
N LYS A 298 -17.39 4.04 26.05
CA LYS A 298 -17.51 2.94 25.07
C LYS A 298 -16.23 2.70 24.29
N TRP A 299 -15.58 3.79 23.84
CA TRP A 299 -14.30 3.69 23.16
C TRP A 299 -13.22 3.13 24.09
N GLY A 300 -13.10 3.64 25.33
CA GLY A 300 -12.12 3.17 26.29
C GLY A 300 -12.23 1.68 26.59
N GLN A 301 -13.46 1.17 26.76
CA GLN A 301 -13.71 -0.27 26.96
C GLN A 301 -13.26 -1.10 25.73
N PHE A 302 -13.52 -0.62 24.54
CA PHE A 302 -13.09 -1.27 23.29
C PHE A 302 -11.57 -1.18 23.11
N ALA A 303 -10.98 -0.02 23.39
CA ALA A 303 -9.55 0.23 23.18
C ALA A 303 -8.65 -0.66 24.05
N VAL A 304 -9.11 -1.06 25.24
CA VAL A 304 -8.40 -2.00 26.14
C VAL A 304 -8.19 -3.37 25.48
N SER A 305 -9.07 -3.81 24.60
CA SER A 305 -8.97 -5.11 23.92
C SER A 305 -8.12 -5.07 22.64
N LEU A 306 -7.81 -3.89 22.10
CA LEU A 306 -7.06 -3.76 20.84
C LEU A 306 -5.64 -4.35 20.88
N PRO A 307 -4.87 -4.24 21.96
CA PRO A 307 -3.55 -4.89 22.05
C PRO A 307 -3.59 -6.41 21.88
N ASP A 308 -4.71 -7.08 22.21
CA ASP A 308 -4.86 -8.52 22.04
C ASP A 308 -4.84 -8.96 20.57
N LEU A 309 -5.07 -8.03 19.62
CA LEU A 309 -4.94 -8.30 18.20
C LEU A 309 -3.50 -8.69 17.81
N SER A 310 -2.51 -8.30 18.58
CA SER A 310 -1.11 -8.74 18.39
C SER A 310 -0.93 -10.26 18.54
N LYS A 311 -1.88 -10.96 19.16
CA LYS A 311 -1.88 -12.43 19.31
C LYS A 311 -2.39 -13.16 18.07
N ILE A 312 -3.06 -12.44 17.14
CA ILE A 312 -3.61 -13.03 15.93
C ILE A 312 -2.48 -13.31 14.94
N ARG A 313 -2.44 -14.53 14.43
CA ARG A 313 -1.50 -15.01 13.43
C ARG A 313 -2.28 -15.52 12.22
N ILE A 314 -2.08 -14.91 11.06
CA ILE A 314 -2.71 -15.33 9.80
C ILE A 314 -1.64 -15.99 8.93
N PRO A 315 -1.70 -17.28 8.65
CA PRO A 315 -0.76 -17.93 7.74
C PRO A 315 -0.69 -17.19 6.41
N ARG A 316 0.52 -16.85 5.95
CA ARG A 316 0.68 -16.17 4.67
C ARG A 316 0.30 -17.07 3.53
N PHE A 317 0.85 -18.29 3.51
CA PHE A 317 0.61 -19.24 2.43
C PHE A 317 -0.77 -19.87 2.54
N LEU A 318 -1.53 -19.85 1.44
CA LEU A 318 -2.90 -20.40 1.37
C LEU A 318 -2.95 -21.92 1.12
N SER A 319 -1.79 -22.59 1.02
CA SER A 319 -1.69 -24.04 0.79
C SER A 319 -2.44 -24.53 -0.46
N LEU A 320 -2.07 -23.93 -1.61
CA LEU A 320 -2.78 -24.10 -2.88
C LEU A 320 -2.55 -25.37 -3.71
N PRO A 321 -1.58 -26.26 -3.53
CA PRO A 321 -1.44 -27.33 -4.49
C PRO A 321 -2.16 -28.62 -4.08
N ASN A 322 -3.48 -28.61 -4.27
CA ASN A 322 -4.22 -29.86 -4.37
C ASN A 322 -5.33 -29.69 -5.42
N PRO A 323 -5.58 -30.68 -6.30
CA PRO A 323 -6.62 -30.59 -7.33
C PRO A 323 -8.05 -30.39 -6.78
N LYS A 324 -8.25 -30.46 -5.46
CA LYS A 324 -9.54 -30.27 -4.81
C LYS A 324 -9.54 -29.02 -3.90
N CYS A 325 -9.21 -27.85 -4.45
CA CYS A 325 -9.40 -26.58 -3.76
C CYS A 325 -10.64 -25.89 -4.30
N TYR A 326 -11.45 -25.31 -3.40
CA TYR A 326 -12.62 -24.50 -3.75
C TYR A 326 -12.78 -23.31 -2.79
N LEU A 327 -13.44 -22.27 -3.28
CA LEU A 327 -13.77 -21.11 -2.47
C LEU A 327 -15.15 -21.27 -1.86
N VAL A 328 -15.25 -20.93 -0.57
CA VAL A 328 -16.51 -20.86 0.15
C VAL A 328 -16.74 -19.43 0.63
N GLY A 329 -17.85 -18.84 0.24
CA GLY A 329 -18.25 -17.51 0.64
C GLY A 329 -19.46 -17.52 1.56
N PHE A 330 -19.42 -16.65 2.57
CA PHE A 330 -20.57 -16.36 3.44
C PHE A 330 -20.83 -14.88 3.41
N ALA A 331 -22.10 -14.49 3.39
CA ALA A 331 -22.50 -13.10 3.49
C ALA A 331 -23.71 -12.99 4.42
N ASP A 332 -23.72 -11.90 5.18
CA ASP A 332 -24.82 -11.58 6.07
C ASP A 332 -25.05 -10.07 6.13
N ALA A 333 -26.27 -9.66 6.42
CA ALA A 333 -26.68 -8.28 6.51
C ALA A 333 -27.56 -8.02 7.72
N SER A 334 -27.34 -6.87 8.34
CA SER A 334 -28.15 -6.34 9.42
C SER A 334 -28.50 -4.87 9.15
N GLU A 335 -29.38 -4.29 9.95
CA GLU A 335 -29.70 -2.86 9.90
C GLU A 335 -28.49 -1.94 10.13
N ARG A 336 -27.40 -2.46 10.70
CA ARG A 336 -26.20 -1.66 11.05
C ARG A 336 -25.07 -1.80 10.04
N ALA A 337 -24.86 -3.01 9.51
CA ALA A 337 -23.76 -3.30 8.61
C ALA A 337 -24.06 -4.58 7.82
N TYR A 338 -23.43 -4.74 6.67
CA TYR A 338 -23.40 -5.98 5.92
C TYR A 338 -21.95 -6.38 5.64
N ALA A 339 -21.71 -7.68 5.59
CA ALA A 339 -20.37 -8.23 5.41
C ALA A 339 -20.41 -9.48 4.55
N ALA A 340 -19.26 -9.74 3.91
CA ALA A 340 -18.99 -11.00 3.24
C ALA A 340 -17.58 -11.48 3.60
N VAL A 341 -17.40 -12.80 3.68
CA VAL A 341 -16.12 -13.45 3.95
C VAL A 341 -15.91 -14.59 2.98
N VAL A 342 -14.65 -14.78 2.55
CA VAL A 342 -14.26 -15.85 1.62
C VAL A 342 -13.16 -16.69 2.26
N TYR A 343 -13.36 -18.00 2.23
CA TYR A 343 -12.40 -19.00 2.66
C TYR A 343 -11.96 -19.85 1.47
N LEU A 344 -10.71 -20.28 1.49
CA LEU A 344 -10.21 -21.35 0.64
C LEU A 344 -10.25 -22.65 1.43
N VAL A 345 -10.91 -23.65 0.87
CA VAL A 345 -10.97 -25.01 1.40
C VAL A 345 -10.09 -25.87 0.50
N SER A 346 -9.05 -26.47 1.07
CA SER A 346 -8.16 -27.41 0.40
C SER A 346 -8.41 -28.80 0.98
N GLN A 347 -8.93 -29.72 0.16
CA GLN A 347 -9.17 -31.11 0.54
C GLN A 347 -7.93 -31.96 0.24
N SER A 348 -7.19 -32.30 1.28
CA SER A 348 -6.13 -33.33 1.28
C SER A 348 -6.52 -34.41 2.29
N GLU A 349 -5.58 -35.24 2.75
CA GLU A 349 -5.79 -36.16 3.88
C GLU A 349 -6.35 -35.41 5.11
N ASN A 350 -5.93 -34.17 5.32
CA ASN A 350 -6.49 -33.25 6.28
C ASN A 350 -7.07 -32.03 5.55
N THR A 351 -8.36 -31.75 5.74
CA THR A 351 -8.98 -30.56 5.17
C THR A 351 -8.43 -29.28 5.85
N VAL A 352 -7.83 -28.40 5.06
CA VAL A 352 -7.32 -27.11 5.52
C VAL A 352 -8.27 -26.02 5.07
N ILE A 353 -8.71 -25.16 6.00
CA ILE A 353 -9.56 -23.99 5.72
C ILE A 353 -8.75 -22.73 6.01
N SER A 354 -8.55 -21.89 5.00
CA SER A 354 -7.80 -20.66 5.12
C SER A 354 -8.68 -19.45 4.85
N LEU A 355 -8.65 -18.47 5.75
CA LEU A 355 -9.32 -17.19 5.52
C LEU A 355 -8.59 -16.43 4.41
N VAL A 356 -9.27 -16.17 3.30
CA VAL A 356 -8.71 -15.43 2.17
C VAL A 356 -8.86 -13.94 2.42
N MET A 357 -10.10 -13.48 2.44
CA MET A 357 -10.42 -12.07 2.65
C MET A 357 -11.85 -11.90 3.12
N SER A 358 -12.13 -10.73 3.67
CA SER A 358 -13.51 -10.33 3.95
C SER A 358 -13.70 -8.83 3.71
N LYS A 359 -14.94 -8.39 3.60
CA LYS A 359 -15.30 -6.99 3.40
C LYS A 359 -16.60 -6.66 4.10
N ALA A 360 -16.65 -5.53 4.77
CA ALA A 360 -17.88 -5.03 5.39
C ALA A 360 -18.11 -3.56 5.06
N ARG A 361 -19.38 -3.19 5.02
CA ARG A 361 -19.84 -1.80 4.93
C ARG A 361 -20.88 -1.53 5.99
N MET A 362 -20.87 -0.31 6.51
CA MET A 362 -21.97 0.16 7.34
C MET A 362 -23.23 0.32 6.46
N ALA A 363 -24.37 -0.09 6.97
CA ALA A 363 -25.64 0.09 6.27
C ALA A 363 -25.91 1.59 6.01
N PRO A 364 -26.55 1.95 4.89
CA PRO A 364 -26.96 3.33 4.63
C PRO A 364 -27.82 3.88 5.77
N TYR A 365 -27.82 5.19 5.94
CA TYR A 365 -28.79 5.83 6.83
C TYR A 365 -30.19 5.70 6.19
N GLU A 366 -31.18 5.27 6.93
CA GLU A 366 -32.56 5.53 6.53
C GLU A 366 -32.76 7.05 6.57
N THR A 367 -33.02 7.64 5.41
CA THR A 367 -33.26 9.07 5.25
C THR A 367 -34.64 9.44 5.77
N GLY A 368 -34.82 9.38 7.09
CA GLY A 368 -36.01 9.86 7.77
C GLY A 368 -35.90 11.29 8.31
N HIS A 369 -34.70 11.81 8.50
CA HIS A 369 -34.45 13.22 8.88
C HIS A 369 -33.12 13.65 8.29
N ALA A 370 -33.16 14.43 7.21
CA ALA A 370 -32.00 15.16 6.70
C ALA A 370 -31.62 16.27 7.68
N PRO A 371 -30.41 16.32 8.23
CA PRO A 371 -29.90 17.57 8.78
C PRO A 371 -29.62 18.51 7.62
N SER A 372 -30.26 19.66 7.65
CA SER A 372 -30.04 20.77 6.73
C SER A 372 -28.59 21.25 6.79
N SER A 373 -28.03 21.46 5.61
CA SER A 373 -26.81 22.21 5.26
C SER A 373 -25.43 21.63 5.64
N GLY A 374 -24.67 21.30 4.59
CA GLY A 374 -23.23 21.55 4.50
C GLY A 374 -22.33 20.32 4.71
N ALA A 375 -22.12 19.59 3.69
CA ALA A 375 -20.95 18.84 3.23
C ALA A 375 -21.37 17.47 2.63
N LEU A 376 -21.51 17.47 1.35
CA LEU A 376 -21.80 16.31 0.51
C LEU A 376 -20.61 15.33 0.52
N CYS A 377 -20.72 14.27 1.32
CA CYS A 377 -20.21 12.99 0.88
C CYS A 377 -21.33 12.33 0.09
N GLY A 378 -21.26 12.37 -1.24
CA GLY A 378 -22.18 11.68 -2.12
C GLY A 378 -22.21 10.17 -1.82
N PRO A 379 -23.36 9.50 -2.04
CA PRO A 379 -23.45 8.06 -1.86
C PRO A 379 -22.51 7.39 -2.85
N PRO A 380 -21.72 6.37 -2.42
CA PRO A 380 -20.96 5.57 -3.37
C PRO A 380 -21.96 4.84 -4.25
N THR A 381 -21.96 5.15 -5.54
CA THR A 381 -22.66 4.40 -6.58
C THR A 381 -22.23 2.94 -6.49
N CYS A 382 -23.20 2.07 -6.27
CA CYS A 382 -23.02 0.62 -6.28
C CYS A 382 -22.84 0.14 -7.73
N PRO A 383 -21.71 -0.46 -8.15
CA PRO A 383 -21.55 -0.98 -9.51
C PRO A 383 -21.97 -2.45 -9.61
N TYR A 384 -23.06 -2.83 -8.97
CA TYR A 384 -23.64 -4.15 -9.17
C TYR A 384 -25.14 -4.01 -9.33
N ASP A 385 -25.55 -3.86 -10.61
CA ASP A 385 -26.91 -4.13 -11.03
C ASP A 385 -27.18 -5.63 -10.89
N SER A 386 -28.30 -5.89 -10.25
CA SER A 386 -28.93 -7.20 -10.13
C SER A 386 -29.38 -7.68 -11.50
N GLN A 387 -28.62 -8.53 -12.16
CA GLN A 387 -29.15 -9.50 -13.14
C GLN A 387 -28.14 -10.62 -13.39
N SER A 388 -28.46 -11.78 -12.96
CA SER A 388 -28.39 -13.10 -13.59
C SER A 388 -28.03 -14.20 -12.58
N GLN A 389 -29.08 -14.79 -12.04
CA GLN A 389 -29.04 -16.23 -11.76
C GLN A 389 -29.04 -16.92 -13.12
N SER A 390 -27.94 -17.55 -13.50
CA SER A 390 -27.95 -18.59 -14.50
C SER A 390 -26.84 -19.60 -14.24
N ALA A 391 -27.24 -20.85 -14.26
CA ALA A 391 -26.49 -22.06 -14.02
C ALA A 391 -25.17 -22.14 -14.78
N VAL A 392 -24.14 -22.67 -14.13
CA VAL A 392 -22.86 -23.05 -14.72
C VAL A 392 -23.02 -24.39 -15.44
N PRO A 393 -22.68 -24.49 -16.73
CA PRO A 393 -22.44 -25.78 -17.36
C PRO A 393 -21.01 -26.25 -17.07
N SER A 394 -20.91 -27.54 -16.74
CA SER A 394 -19.67 -28.31 -16.66
C SER A 394 -19.04 -28.45 -18.03
N ASP A 395 -17.79 -27.97 -18.21
CA ASP A 395 -16.89 -28.51 -19.24
C ASP A 395 -15.44 -28.52 -18.77
N ASN A 396 -14.85 -29.69 -18.93
CA ASN A 396 -13.47 -30.06 -18.58
C ASN A 396 -12.48 -29.41 -19.52
N HIS A 397 -11.59 -28.56 -18.99
CA HIS A 397 -10.19 -28.42 -19.42
C HIS A 397 -9.38 -27.68 -18.34
N PRO A 398 -8.14 -28.10 -18.04
CA PRO A 398 -7.33 -27.45 -17.02
C PRO A 398 -6.73 -26.16 -17.57
N LYS A 399 -7.45 -25.07 -17.45
CA LYS A 399 -6.89 -23.72 -17.49
C LYS A 399 -6.75 -23.24 -16.06
N TYR A 400 -5.55 -22.76 -15.71
CA TYR A 400 -5.32 -22.09 -14.43
C TYR A 400 -6.44 -21.12 -14.14
N PRO A 401 -7.12 -21.21 -13.02
CA PRO A 401 -8.17 -20.25 -12.70
C PRO A 401 -7.49 -18.89 -12.48
N SER A 402 -7.84 -17.93 -13.30
CA SER A 402 -7.67 -16.52 -12.95
C SER A 402 -8.55 -16.27 -11.75
N LEU A 403 -7.95 -16.35 -10.56
CA LEU A 403 -8.58 -16.04 -9.28
C LEU A 403 -8.78 -14.52 -9.17
N PHE A 404 -9.61 -13.90 -10.02
CA PHE A 404 -10.16 -12.53 -9.89
C PHE A 404 -10.30 -11.84 -11.27
#